data_02b2d9b2353b91eb2ae524609310b0f6
#
_entry.id   02b2d9b2353b91eb2ae524609310b0f6
#
_cell.length_a   1.000
_cell.length_b   1.000
_cell.length_c   1.000
_cell.angle_alpha   90.00
_cell.angle_beta   90.00
_cell.angle_gamma   90.00
#
_symmetry.space_group_name_H-M   'P 1'
#
loop_
_entity.id
_entity.type
_entity.pdbx_description
1 polymer ?
#
loop_
_entity_poly.entity_id
_entity_poly.type
_entity_poly.pdbx_seq_one_letter_code
_entity_poly.pdbx_strand_id
1 'polypeptide(L)'
;MSAQRHVFTSGGDRYDRFSLASARVPFGLKVAAVWVVIFIVLGLFFAVAQFDVQWMRDQLSYIVGGLRYTLYIAVGGIALAVGLAVLGALGRISKNPIAHGISGFYVSFFRGTPLIVQMFLIYLALPQVGINLRGSYPGMPEWLSNVYVLGPAVAGTLALGLNYGAYMTEIFRAGIQSVSGGQGEAADALGMTYAQKMRKVVLPQAFRVIIPPTGNEFIAMLKDTAMVSFLGVTAASAEIFRRSQQAGNADFKNLEALLVVAGIYWALTAVFTFFQRRLEARVSAGYVRTSALRTRESPVPPPRREGA
;
A
#
# COMPACT_ATOMS: atom_id res chain seq x y z
N MET A 1 8.53 -68.93 -11.38
CA MET A 1 8.69 -68.13 -10.14
C MET A 1 9.85 -67.20 -10.35
N SER A 2 9.66 -65.99 -10.79
CA SER A 2 10.71 -64.97 -11.00
C SER A 2 10.50 -63.83 -10.03
N ALA A 3 11.48 -63.66 -9.12
CA ALA A 3 11.51 -62.56 -8.18
C ALA A 3 11.89 -61.26 -8.86
N GLN A 4 10.94 -60.29 -8.92
CA GLN A 4 11.25 -58.94 -9.29
C GLN A 4 12.04 -58.23 -8.20
N ARG A 5 13.34 -57.98 -8.45
CA ARG A 5 14.16 -57.06 -7.65
C ARG A 5 13.80 -55.61 -8.01
N HIS A 6 13.16 -54.90 -7.11
CA HIS A 6 13.04 -53.45 -7.18
C HIS A 6 14.42 -52.83 -6.99
N VAL A 7 14.94 -52.25 -8.06
CA VAL A 7 16.12 -51.38 -8.04
C VAL A 7 15.68 -50.03 -7.44
N PHE A 8 15.99 -49.81 -6.15
CA PHE A 8 15.90 -48.51 -5.55
C PHE A 8 17.00 -47.60 -6.12
N THR A 9 16.59 -46.58 -6.86
CA THR A 9 17.47 -45.61 -7.50
C THR A 9 18.15 -44.72 -6.44
N SER A 10 19.47 -44.58 -6.56
CA SER A 10 20.40 -43.89 -5.64
C SER A 10 20.21 -42.33 -5.54
N GLY A 11 19.09 -41.79 -5.99
CA GLY A 11 18.79 -40.38 -5.90
C GLY A 11 18.25 -39.91 -4.55
N GLY A 12 17.58 -40.80 -3.77
CA GLY A 12 16.99 -40.45 -2.48
C GLY A 12 18.02 -40.16 -1.39
N ASP A 13 19.14 -40.87 -1.42
CA ASP A 13 20.14 -40.81 -0.33
C ASP A 13 20.87 -39.43 -0.23
N ARG A 14 21.01 -38.69 -1.30
CA ARG A 14 21.62 -37.35 -1.30
C ARG A 14 20.66 -36.28 -0.76
N TYR A 15 19.37 -36.34 -1.13
CA TYR A 15 18.34 -35.42 -0.62
C TYR A 15 18.13 -35.63 0.88
N ASP A 16 18.11 -36.90 1.34
CA ASP A 16 17.91 -37.23 2.78
C ASP A 16 19.11 -36.78 3.62
N ARG A 17 20.34 -36.94 3.14
CA ARG A 17 21.54 -36.45 3.85
C ARG A 17 21.59 -34.92 3.89
N PHE A 18 21.19 -34.24 2.84
CA PHE A 18 21.14 -32.78 2.80
C PHE A 18 20.04 -32.22 3.74
N SER A 19 18.88 -32.87 3.77
CA SER A 19 17.76 -32.48 4.65
C SER A 19 18.12 -32.67 6.13
N LEU A 20 18.78 -33.80 6.48
CA LEU A 20 19.23 -34.08 7.83
C LEU A 20 20.37 -33.17 8.30
N ALA A 21 21.32 -32.85 7.40
CA ALA A 21 22.40 -31.91 7.71
C ALA A 21 21.84 -30.50 7.90
N SER A 22 20.88 -30.10 7.05
CA SER A 22 20.21 -28.80 7.17
C SER A 22 19.33 -28.67 8.41
N ALA A 23 18.73 -29.76 8.88
CA ALA A 23 17.91 -29.76 10.11
C ALA A 23 18.72 -29.42 11.38
N ARG A 24 20.02 -29.67 11.38
CA ARG A 24 20.91 -29.35 12.52
C ARG A 24 21.31 -27.88 12.61
N VAL A 25 21.15 -27.11 11.52
CA VAL A 25 21.53 -25.70 11.47
C VAL A 25 20.37 -24.84 11.99
N PRO A 26 20.60 -23.99 13.02
CA PRO A 26 19.57 -23.05 13.50
C PRO A 26 18.99 -22.18 12.38
N PHE A 27 17.68 -21.97 12.42
CA PHE A 27 16.98 -21.18 11.39
C PHE A 27 17.62 -19.79 11.18
N GLY A 28 18.02 -19.11 12.25
CA GLY A 28 18.70 -17.81 12.18
C GLY A 28 20.01 -17.83 11.38
N LEU A 29 20.79 -18.93 11.49
CA LEU A 29 22.05 -19.06 10.76
C LEU A 29 21.80 -19.30 9.25
N LYS A 30 20.76 -20.04 8.90
CA LYS A 30 20.33 -20.19 7.49
C LYS A 30 19.93 -18.85 6.89
N VAL A 31 19.14 -18.07 7.62
CA VAL A 31 18.74 -16.72 7.19
C VAL A 31 19.96 -15.82 7.03
N ALA A 32 20.89 -15.83 7.99
CA ALA A 32 22.13 -15.06 7.88
C ALA A 32 22.98 -15.47 6.67
N ALA A 33 23.11 -16.77 6.39
CA ALA A 33 23.83 -17.25 5.22
C ALA A 33 23.17 -16.77 3.90
N VAL A 34 21.84 -16.76 3.80
CA VAL A 34 21.11 -16.21 2.64
C VAL A 34 21.41 -14.72 2.48
N TRP A 35 21.40 -13.96 3.58
CA TRP A 35 21.74 -12.53 3.50
C TRP A 35 23.19 -12.30 3.06
N VAL A 36 24.12 -13.08 3.55
CA VAL A 36 25.55 -13.02 3.12
C VAL A 36 25.66 -13.28 1.61
N VAL A 37 25.00 -14.32 1.10
CA VAL A 37 24.99 -14.61 -0.36
C VAL A 37 24.40 -13.45 -1.14
N ILE A 38 23.26 -12.88 -0.70
CA ILE A 38 22.63 -11.73 -1.34
C ILE A 38 23.61 -10.54 -1.38
N PHE A 39 24.27 -10.22 -0.26
CA PHE A 39 25.21 -9.11 -0.23
C PHE A 39 26.47 -9.36 -1.07
N ILE A 40 26.94 -10.60 -1.15
CA ILE A 40 28.05 -10.96 -2.05
C ILE A 40 27.64 -10.77 -3.51
N VAL A 41 26.48 -11.28 -3.92
CA VAL A 41 25.97 -11.13 -5.30
C VAL A 41 25.76 -9.65 -5.64
N LEU A 42 25.17 -8.88 -4.74
CA LEU A 42 25.02 -7.43 -4.92
C LEU A 42 26.38 -6.72 -5.01
N GLY A 43 27.32 -7.07 -4.12
CA GLY A 43 28.68 -6.51 -4.15
C GLY A 43 29.42 -6.79 -5.44
N LEU A 44 29.33 -8.03 -5.95
CA LEU A 44 29.89 -8.40 -7.26
C LEU A 44 29.21 -7.63 -8.41
N PHE A 45 27.89 -7.50 -8.37
CA PHE A 45 27.15 -6.71 -9.35
C PHE A 45 27.64 -5.25 -9.38
N PHE A 46 27.76 -4.62 -8.20
CA PHE A 46 28.25 -3.24 -8.09
C PHE A 46 29.71 -3.11 -8.56
N ALA A 47 30.57 -4.09 -8.26
CA ALA A 47 31.96 -4.10 -8.70
C ALA A 47 32.10 -4.23 -10.22
N VAL A 48 31.28 -5.08 -10.85
CA VAL A 48 31.32 -5.29 -12.31
C VAL A 48 30.68 -4.11 -13.05
N ALA A 49 29.61 -3.52 -12.51
CA ALA A 49 28.89 -2.43 -13.16
C ALA A 49 29.65 -1.06 -13.11
N GLN A 50 30.71 -0.95 -12.29
CA GLN A 50 31.56 0.23 -12.18
C GLN A 50 30.80 1.55 -11.99
N PHE A 51 29.78 1.53 -11.10
CA PHE A 51 29.00 2.72 -10.79
C PHE A 51 29.86 3.86 -10.21
N ASP A 52 29.54 5.08 -10.62
CA ASP A 52 30.19 6.29 -10.10
C ASP A 52 29.64 6.65 -8.71
N VAL A 53 30.24 6.04 -7.68
CA VAL A 53 29.84 6.24 -6.28
C VAL A 53 30.08 7.69 -5.83
N GLN A 54 31.10 8.37 -6.39
CA GLN A 54 31.37 9.76 -6.07
C GLN A 54 30.22 10.64 -6.55
N TRP A 55 29.81 10.51 -7.79
CA TRP A 55 28.65 11.19 -8.36
C TRP A 55 27.38 10.94 -7.53
N MET A 56 27.13 9.68 -7.13
CA MET A 56 25.97 9.32 -6.31
C MET A 56 25.96 10.09 -4.97
N ARG A 57 27.11 10.26 -4.33
CA ARG A 57 27.24 11.04 -3.09
C ARG A 57 27.01 12.53 -3.32
N ASP A 58 27.57 13.08 -4.37
CA ASP A 58 27.48 14.51 -4.69
C ASP A 58 26.02 14.91 -5.02
N GLN A 59 25.28 14.03 -5.71
CA GLN A 59 23.88 14.28 -6.05
C GLN A 59 22.88 13.92 -4.95
N LEU A 60 23.28 13.20 -3.89
CA LEU A 60 22.40 12.74 -2.84
C LEU A 60 21.60 13.87 -2.19
N SER A 61 22.26 14.98 -1.85
CA SER A 61 21.61 16.13 -1.19
C SER A 61 20.57 16.78 -2.10
N TYR A 62 20.88 16.91 -3.39
CA TYR A 62 19.94 17.45 -4.37
C TYR A 62 18.69 16.57 -4.51
N ILE A 63 18.87 15.25 -4.63
CA ILE A 63 17.78 14.30 -4.79
C ILE A 63 16.92 14.23 -3.53
N VAL A 64 17.54 14.15 -2.34
CA VAL A 64 16.83 14.15 -1.04
C VAL A 64 16.03 15.44 -0.84
N GLY A 65 16.46 16.56 -1.38
CA GLY A 65 15.70 17.81 -1.35
C GLY A 65 14.29 17.72 -1.96
N GLY A 66 14.00 16.67 -2.77
CA GLY A 66 12.65 16.34 -3.26
C GLY A 66 11.71 15.75 -2.21
N LEU A 67 12.24 15.28 -1.07
CA LEU A 67 11.47 14.61 -0.01
C LEU A 67 10.28 15.44 0.48
N ARG A 68 10.43 16.76 0.59
CA ARG A 68 9.34 17.66 0.99
C ARG A 68 8.12 17.55 0.06
N TYR A 69 8.33 17.46 -1.24
CA TYR A 69 7.24 17.34 -2.22
C TYR A 69 6.66 15.93 -2.22
N THR A 70 7.48 14.88 -2.12
CA THR A 70 7.04 13.50 -1.91
C THR A 70 6.10 13.41 -0.70
N LEU A 71 6.50 13.97 0.44
CA LEU A 71 5.69 13.97 1.66
C LEU A 71 4.43 14.84 1.52
N TYR A 72 4.54 16.03 0.91
CA TYR A 72 3.39 16.89 0.65
C TYR A 72 2.31 16.16 -0.18
N ILE A 73 2.71 15.52 -1.28
CA ILE A 73 1.81 14.77 -2.15
C ILE A 73 1.22 13.56 -1.41
N ALA A 74 2.04 12.79 -0.70
CA ALA A 74 1.57 11.61 0.01
C ALA A 74 0.63 11.96 1.17
N VAL A 75 0.97 12.96 2.01
CA VAL A 75 0.13 13.37 3.13
C VAL A 75 -1.17 14.02 2.65
N GLY A 76 -1.11 14.87 1.62
CA GLY A 76 -2.31 15.44 1.00
C GLY A 76 -3.20 14.37 0.37
N GLY A 77 -2.57 13.43 -0.36
CA GLY A 77 -3.26 12.30 -0.99
C GLY A 77 -3.96 11.39 0.02
N ILE A 78 -3.26 10.99 1.10
CA ILE A 78 -3.87 10.10 2.11
C ILE A 78 -4.98 10.80 2.91
N ALA A 79 -4.84 12.09 3.19
CA ALA A 79 -5.88 12.85 3.87
C ALA A 79 -7.17 12.90 3.03
N LEU A 80 -7.04 13.16 1.72
CA LEU A 80 -8.15 13.11 0.78
C LEU A 80 -8.72 11.69 0.67
N ALA A 81 -7.85 10.67 0.55
CA ALA A 81 -8.25 9.28 0.44
C ALA A 81 -9.05 8.80 1.65
N VAL A 82 -8.62 9.14 2.87
CA VAL A 82 -9.37 8.82 4.11
C VAL A 82 -10.76 9.47 4.10
N GLY A 83 -10.85 10.76 3.75
CA GLY A 83 -12.14 11.44 3.64
C GLY A 83 -13.09 10.76 2.65
N LEU A 84 -12.59 10.46 1.46
CA LEU A 84 -13.35 9.75 0.43
C LEU A 84 -13.71 8.32 0.84
N ALA A 85 -12.82 7.62 1.53
CA ALA A 85 -13.06 6.27 2.03
C ALA A 85 -14.18 6.22 3.07
N VAL A 86 -14.26 7.20 3.97
CA VAL A 86 -15.37 7.31 4.93
C VAL A 86 -16.69 7.49 4.19
N LEU A 87 -16.76 8.47 3.27
CA LEU A 87 -17.98 8.74 2.48
C LEU A 87 -18.35 7.53 1.61
N GLY A 88 -17.35 6.96 0.93
CA GLY A 88 -17.54 5.79 0.08
C GLY A 88 -18.03 4.58 0.87
N ALA A 89 -17.42 4.26 2.01
CA ALA A 89 -17.84 3.15 2.86
C ALA A 89 -19.27 3.32 3.38
N LEU A 90 -19.62 4.54 3.84
CA LEU A 90 -20.99 4.84 4.25
C LEU A 90 -21.99 4.67 3.10
N GLY A 91 -21.63 5.10 1.89
CA GLY A 91 -22.44 4.88 0.69
C GLY A 91 -22.59 3.40 0.38
N ARG A 92 -21.51 2.62 0.45
CA ARG A 92 -21.50 1.16 0.17
C ARG A 92 -22.35 0.33 1.15
N ILE A 93 -22.46 0.73 2.40
CA ILE A 93 -23.29 0.05 3.40
C ILE A 93 -24.70 0.67 3.52
N SER A 94 -24.98 1.77 2.81
CA SER A 94 -26.26 2.43 2.85
C SER A 94 -27.37 1.60 2.17
N LYS A 95 -28.57 1.65 2.72
CA LYS A 95 -29.78 1.10 2.10
C LYS A 95 -30.34 2.02 0.99
N ASN A 96 -29.83 3.26 0.90
CA ASN A 96 -30.24 4.18 -0.17
C ASN A 96 -29.61 3.75 -1.50
N PRO A 97 -30.39 3.43 -2.54
CA PRO A 97 -29.87 2.93 -3.81
C PRO A 97 -29.02 3.95 -4.55
N ILE A 98 -29.28 5.24 -4.39
CA ILE A 98 -28.49 6.33 -5.02
C ILE A 98 -27.09 6.37 -4.38
N ALA A 99 -27.01 6.44 -3.05
CA ALA A 99 -25.72 6.47 -2.34
C ALA A 99 -24.90 5.21 -2.63
N HIS A 100 -25.56 4.04 -2.63
CA HIS A 100 -24.92 2.76 -2.96
C HIS A 100 -24.41 2.73 -4.41
N GLY A 101 -25.21 3.22 -5.37
CA GLY A 101 -24.84 3.26 -6.79
C GLY A 101 -23.67 4.20 -7.07
N ILE A 102 -23.71 5.43 -6.53
CA ILE A 102 -22.62 6.41 -6.69
C ILE A 102 -21.31 5.87 -6.10
N SER A 103 -21.35 5.35 -4.88
CA SER A 103 -20.16 4.77 -4.24
C SER A 103 -19.66 3.53 -4.99
N GLY A 104 -20.58 2.69 -5.50
CA GLY A 104 -20.25 1.53 -6.32
C GLY A 104 -19.53 1.91 -7.61
N PHE A 105 -20.05 2.92 -8.32
CA PHE A 105 -19.42 3.46 -9.53
C PHE A 105 -18.02 4.01 -9.24
N TYR A 106 -17.90 4.86 -8.20
CA TYR A 106 -16.62 5.42 -7.78
C TYR A 106 -15.56 4.34 -7.53
N VAL A 107 -15.89 3.34 -6.72
CA VAL A 107 -14.98 2.23 -6.40
C VAL A 107 -14.63 1.43 -7.66
N SER A 108 -15.63 1.10 -8.49
CA SER A 108 -15.43 0.33 -9.71
C SER A 108 -14.52 1.06 -10.71
N PHE A 109 -14.76 2.36 -10.93
CA PHE A 109 -13.99 3.18 -11.87
C PHE A 109 -12.52 3.32 -11.44
N PHE A 110 -12.28 3.80 -10.21
CA PHE A 110 -10.93 4.10 -9.75
C PHE A 110 -10.10 2.84 -9.48
N ARG A 111 -10.70 1.71 -9.12
CA ARG A 111 -9.98 0.44 -8.99
C ARG A 111 -9.84 -0.32 -10.30
N GLY A 112 -10.68 -0.03 -11.28
CA GLY A 112 -10.67 -0.70 -12.59
C GLY A 112 -9.78 -0.02 -13.64
N THR A 113 -9.24 1.17 -13.35
CA THR A 113 -8.41 1.93 -14.29
C THR A 113 -6.99 2.15 -13.73
N PRO A 114 -5.94 2.20 -14.60
CA PRO A 114 -4.57 2.43 -14.14
C PRO A 114 -4.40 3.83 -13.53
N LEU A 115 -3.72 3.92 -12.39
CA LEU A 115 -3.46 5.18 -11.68
C LEU A 115 -2.81 6.24 -12.59
N ILE A 116 -1.83 5.85 -13.40
CA ILE A 116 -1.15 6.78 -14.29
C ILE A 116 -2.10 7.41 -15.32
N VAL A 117 -3.07 6.64 -15.82
CA VAL A 117 -4.10 7.15 -16.75
C VAL A 117 -5.00 8.16 -16.03
N GLN A 118 -5.40 7.88 -14.79
CA GLN A 118 -6.19 8.81 -13.97
C GLN A 118 -5.44 10.12 -13.72
N MET A 119 -4.13 10.04 -13.44
CA MET A 119 -3.27 11.23 -13.26
C MET A 119 -3.26 12.10 -14.51
N PHE A 120 -3.04 11.50 -15.68
CA PHE A 120 -3.05 12.25 -16.94
C PHE A 120 -4.43 12.81 -17.29
N LEU A 121 -5.51 12.06 -17.05
CA LEU A 121 -6.87 12.57 -17.25
C LEU A 121 -7.15 13.79 -16.39
N ILE A 122 -6.80 13.76 -15.11
CA ILE A 122 -6.99 14.91 -14.21
C ILE A 122 -6.14 16.09 -14.66
N TYR A 123 -4.86 15.84 -14.97
CA TYR A 123 -3.91 16.89 -15.32
C TYR A 123 -4.19 17.56 -16.67
N LEU A 124 -4.64 16.78 -17.68
CA LEU A 124 -4.86 17.28 -19.05
C LEU A 124 -6.31 17.64 -19.33
N ALA A 125 -7.29 16.86 -18.83
CA ALA A 125 -8.68 17.08 -19.17
C ALA A 125 -9.29 18.24 -18.40
N LEU A 126 -8.93 18.45 -17.14
CA LEU A 126 -9.50 19.56 -16.37
C LEU A 126 -9.19 20.95 -16.96
N PRO A 127 -7.95 21.28 -17.36
CA PRO A 127 -7.66 22.53 -18.05
C PRO A 127 -8.46 22.67 -19.35
N GLN A 128 -8.62 21.60 -20.13
CA GLN A 128 -9.42 21.62 -21.37
C GLN A 128 -10.88 21.94 -21.09
N VAL A 129 -11.44 21.40 -20.01
CA VAL A 129 -12.81 21.76 -19.55
C VAL A 129 -12.90 23.26 -19.22
N GLY A 130 -11.91 23.79 -18.47
CA GLY A 130 -11.85 25.21 -18.13
C GLY A 130 -11.80 26.12 -19.37
N ILE A 131 -10.97 25.76 -20.36
CA ILE A 131 -10.84 26.49 -21.63
C ILE A 131 -12.18 26.48 -22.40
N ASN A 132 -12.80 25.30 -22.52
CA ASN A 132 -14.06 25.15 -23.25
C ASN A 132 -15.21 25.91 -22.57
N LEU A 133 -15.29 25.87 -21.24
CA LEU A 133 -16.28 26.62 -20.47
C LEU A 133 -16.12 28.12 -20.67
N ARG A 134 -14.88 28.64 -20.66
CA ARG A 134 -14.61 30.05 -20.92
C ARG A 134 -14.97 30.45 -22.33
N GLY A 135 -14.72 29.60 -23.33
CA GLY A 135 -15.14 29.83 -24.72
C GLY A 135 -16.65 29.88 -24.91
N SER A 136 -17.37 29.01 -24.19
CA SER A 136 -18.84 28.95 -24.25
C SER A 136 -19.53 30.05 -23.43
N TYR A 137 -18.87 30.56 -22.40
CA TYR A 137 -19.40 31.60 -21.49
C TYR A 137 -18.38 32.73 -21.33
N PRO A 138 -18.30 33.69 -22.29
CA PRO A 138 -17.33 34.80 -22.28
C PRO A 138 -17.37 35.67 -21.02
N GLY A 139 -18.52 35.72 -20.32
CA GLY A 139 -18.68 36.43 -19.05
C GLY A 139 -18.20 35.67 -17.80
N MET A 140 -17.64 34.47 -17.97
CA MET A 140 -17.14 33.69 -16.83
C MET A 140 -15.94 34.41 -16.19
N PRO A 141 -15.93 34.57 -14.85
CA PRO A 141 -14.80 35.15 -14.14
C PRO A 141 -13.51 34.31 -14.36
N GLU A 142 -12.38 34.96 -14.54
CA GLU A 142 -11.09 34.31 -14.83
C GLU A 142 -10.65 33.36 -13.73
N TRP A 143 -10.91 33.69 -12.46
CA TRP A 143 -10.60 32.83 -11.35
C TRP A 143 -11.30 31.47 -11.44
N LEU A 144 -12.53 31.43 -11.98
CA LEU A 144 -13.30 30.18 -12.10
C LEU A 144 -12.70 29.26 -13.19
N SER A 145 -12.23 29.83 -14.32
CA SER A 145 -11.52 29.04 -15.34
C SER A 145 -10.17 28.53 -14.81
N ASN A 146 -9.49 29.34 -14.00
CA ASN A 146 -8.18 29.00 -13.45
C ASN A 146 -8.23 27.89 -12.39
N VAL A 147 -9.39 27.65 -11.75
CA VAL A 147 -9.58 26.51 -10.83
C VAL A 147 -9.33 25.16 -11.53
N TYR A 148 -9.58 25.08 -12.83
CA TYR A 148 -9.34 23.85 -13.59
C TYR A 148 -7.87 23.66 -13.99
N VAL A 149 -7.02 24.70 -13.89
CA VAL A 149 -5.59 24.63 -14.22
C VAL A 149 -4.81 24.22 -12.99
N LEU A 150 -4.65 22.92 -12.82
CA LEU A 150 -3.94 22.34 -11.68
C LEU A 150 -2.45 22.18 -11.98
N GLY A 151 -1.60 22.62 -11.05
CA GLY A 151 -0.20 22.27 -11.11
C GLY A 151 0.01 20.74 -10.93
N PRO A 152 1.11 20.17 -11.46
CA PRO A 152 1.34 18.73 -11.45
C PRO A 152 1.26 18.08 -10.06
N ALA A 153 1.80 18.73 -9.02
CA ALA A 153 1.77 18.23 -7.66
C ALA A 153 0.33 18.14 -7.11
N VAL A 154 -0.52 19.15 -7.41
CA VAL A 154 -1.93 19.16 -6.99
C VAL A 154 -2.72 18.10 -7.76
N ALA A 155 -2.53 18.02 -9.08
CA ALA A 155 -3.18 17.01 -9.92
C ALA A 155 -2.80 15.59 -9.49
N GLY A 156 -1.51 15.35 -9.19
CA GLY A 156 -1.02 14.09 -8.65
C GLY A 156 -1.61 13.77 -7.28
N THR A 157 -1.69 14.75 -6.38
CA THR A 157 -2.31 14.58 -5.04
C THR A 157 -3.78 14.21 -5.17
N LEU A 158 -4.53 14.85 -6.07
CA LEU A 158 -5.94 14.53 -6.35
C LEU A 158 -6.09 13.12 -6.92
N ALA A 159 -5.28 12.77 -7.91
CA ALA A 159 -5.33 11.45 -8.54
C ALA A 159 -5.04 10.33 -7.53
N LEU A 160 -3.97 10.49 -6.72
CA LEU A 160 -3.64 9.56 -5.64
C LEU A 160 -4.76 9.48 -4.62
N GLY A 161 -5.28 10.62 -4.16
CA GLY A 161 -6.36 10.66 -3.19
C GLY A 161 -7.64 9.98 -3.67
N LEU A 162 -8.02 10.20 -4.93
CA LEU A 162 -9.18 9.56 -5.55
C LEU A 162 -8.98 8.04 -5.73
N ASN A 163 -7.82 7.63 -6.23
CA ASN A 163 -7.51 6.22 -6.44
C ASN A 163 -7.45 5.45 -5.12
N TYR A 164 -6.59 5.89 -4.20
CA TYR A 164 -6.44 5.24 -2.89
C TYR A 164 -7.70 5.34 -2.04
N GLY A 165 -8.48 6.41 -2.18
CA GLY A 165 -9.79 6.54 -1.54
C GLY A 165 -10.75 5.43 -1.94
N ALA A 166 -10.72 4.99 -3.21
CA ALA A 166 -11.54 3.88 -3.69
C ALA A 166 -11.09 2.53 -3.08
N TYR A 167 -9.77 2.28 -2.98
CA TYR A 167 -9.25 1.09 -2.29
C TYR A 167 -9.61 1.10 -0.81
N MET A 168 -9.39 2.23 -0.14
CA MET A 168 -9.68 2.41 1.28
C MET A 168 -11.19 2.37 1.59
N THR A 169 -12.06 2.74 0.64
CA THR A 169 -13.52 2.56 0.76
C THR A 169 -13.87 1.11 1.08
N GLU A 170 -13.29 0.15 0.37
CA GLU A 170 -13.53 -1.27 0.62
C GLU A 170 -12.88 -1.75 1.92
N ILE A 171 -11.71 -1.23 2.29
CA ILE A 171 -11.07 -1.51 3.58
C ILE A 171 -11.98 -1.04 4.73
N PHE A 172 -12.52 0.18 4.64
CA PHE A 172 -13.39 0.74 5.67
C PHE A 172 -14.72 0.00 5.74
N ARG A 173 -15.33 -0.32 4.58
CA ARG A 173 -16.54 -1.14 4.51
C ARG A 173 -16.33 -2.51 5.18
N ALA A 174 -15.26 -3.20 4.80
CA ALA A 174 -14.93 -4.51 5.37
C ALA A 174 -14.65 -4.43 6.88
N GLY A 175 -13.94 -3.40 7.33
CA GLY A 175 -13.67 -3.17 8.75
C GLY A 175 -14.96 -2.93 9.57
N ILE A 176 -15.91 -2.15 9.04
CA ILE A 176 -17.20 -1.94 9.70
C ILE A 176 -18.01 -3.24 9.74
N GLN A 177 -18.04 -4.00 8.66
CA GLN A 177 -18.77 -5.27 8.56
C GLN A 177 -18.10 -6.42 9.32
N SER A 178 -16.84 -6.30 9.73
CA SER A 178 -16.13 -7.32 10.51
C SER A 178 -16.57 -7.38 11.98
N VAL A 179 -17.25 -6.35 12.46
CA VAL A 179 -17.77 -6.32 13.83
C VAL A 179 -18.96 -7.27 13.94
N SER A 180 -18.91 -8.20 14.92
CA SER A 180 -19.89 -9.24 15.08
C SER A 180 -21.32 -8.68 15.20
N GLY A 181 -22.26 -9.27 14.43
CA GLY A 181 -23.68 -8.92 14.47
C GLY A 181 -24.29 -8.96 15.87
N GLY A 182 -23.90 -9.96 16.67
CA GLY A 182 -24.38 -10.08 18.06
C GLY A 182 -24.04 -8.89 18.96
N GLN A 183 -22.96 -8.17 18.67
CA GLN A 183 -22.67 -6.90 19.41
C GLN A 183 -23.62 -5.77 18.99
N GLY A 184 -24.01 -5.75 17.71
CA GLY A 184 -25.03 -4.84 17.22
C GLY A 184 -26.40 -5.14 17.84
N GLU A 185 -26.78 -6.41 17.88
CA GLU A 185 -28.03 -6.88 18.48
C GLU A 185 -28.10 -6.60 20.00
N ALA A 186 -27.00 -6.82 20.72
CA ALA A 186 -26.89 -6.49 22.14
C ALA A 186 -27.05 -4.98 22.39
N ALA A 187 -26.47 -4.15 21.52
CA ALA A 187 -26.65 -2.70 21.59
C ALA A 187 -28.09 -2.28 21.33
N ASP A 188 -28.77 -2.92 20.38
CA ASP A 188 -30.19 -2.68 20.09
C ASP A 188 -31.07 -3.12 21.27
N ALA A 189 -30.77 -4.26 21.91
CA ALA A 189 -31.47 -4.73 23.11
C ALA A 189 -31.34 -3.80 24.31
N LEU A 190 -30.21 -3.05 24.39
CA LEU A 190 -29.98 -1.99 25.38
C LEU A 190 -30.63 -0.65 25.00
N GLY A 191 -31.43 -0.59 23.93
CA GLY A 191 -32.15 0.60 23.51
C GLY A 191 -31.24 1.67 22.87
N MET A 192 -30.04 1.31 22.39
CA MET A 192 -29.15 2.26 21.74
C MET A 192 -29.71 2.69 20.39
N THR A 193 -29.69 4.02 20.12
CA THR A 193 -29.94 4.52 18.77
C THR A 193 -28.84 4.07 17.81
N TYR A 194 -29.12 4.06 16.50
CA TYR A 194 -28.13 3.70 15.46
C TYR A 194 -26.82 4.50 15.61
N ALA A 195 -26.92 5.81 15.86
CA ALA A 195 -25.75 6.66 16.06
C ALA A 195 -24.94 6.29 17.32
N GLN A 196 -25.62 5.95 18.42
CA GLN A 196 -24.97 5.48 19.64
C GLN A 196 -24.30 4.13 19.44
N LYS A 197 -24.97 3.17 18.78
CA LYS A 197 -24.43 1.88 18.41
C LYS A 197 -23.16 2.02 17.54
N MET A 198 -23.25 2.83 16.48
CA MET A 198 -22.09 3.08 15.63
C MET A 198 -20.92 3.68 16.40
N ARG A 199 -21.16 4.77 17.15
CA ARG A 199 -20.08 5.52 17.82
C ARG A 199 -19.46 4.77 19.00
N LYS A 200 -20.26 4.04 19.79
CA LYS A 200 -19.79 3.43 21.05
C LYS A 200 -19.41 1.96 20.91
N VAL A 201 -19.96 1.23 19.92
CA VAL A 201 -19.75 -0.22 19.77
C VAL A 201 -19.01 -0.55 18.48
N VAL A 202 -19.54 -0.13 17.33
CA VAL A 202 -19.03 -0.59 16.02
C VAL A 202 -17.72 0.12 15.63
N LEU A 203 -17.72 1.46 15.60
CA LEU A 203 -16.55 2.21 15.11
C LEU A 203 -15.27 1.97 15.92
N PRO A 204 -15.30 1.91 17.28
CA PRO A 204 -14.06 1.65 18.03
C PRO A 204 -13.43 0.30 17.73
N GLN A 205 -14.24 -0.70 17.38
CA GLN A 205 -13.76 -2.02 16.99
C GLN A 205 -13.33 -2.04 15.51
N ALA A 206 -14.14 -1.45 14.63
CA ALA A 206 -13.83 -1.32 13.21
C ALA A 206 -12.48 -0.61 12.96
N PHE A 207 -12.18 0.46 13.71
CA PHE A 207 -10.91 1.18 13.58
C PHE A 207 -9.69 0.30 13.83
N ARG A 208 -9.78 -0.67 14.74
CA ARG A 208 -8.67 -1.61 15.00
C ARG A 208 -8.39 -2.51 13.79
N VAL A 209 -9.40 -2.81 12.99
CA VAL A 209 -9.28 -3.60 11.77
C VAL A 209 -8.87 -2.72 10.58
N ILE A 210 -9.31 -1.46 10.53
CA ILE A 210 -9.09 -0.52 9.43
C ILE A 210 -7.66 0.07 9.46
N ILE A 211 -7.13 0.41 10.64
CA ILE A 211 -5.85 1.13 10.77
C ILE A 211 -4.67 0.37 10.15
N PRO A 212 -4.46 -0.95 10.36
CA PRO A 212 -3.33 -1.66 9.77
C PRO A 212 -3.30 -1.61 8.24
N PRO A 213 -4.36 -1.99 7.50
CA PRO A 213 -4.33 -1.90 6.04
C PRO A 213 -4.24 -0.44 5.54
N THR A 214 -4.86 0.53 6.23
CA THR A 214 -4.73 1.96 5.88
C THR A 214 -3.27 2.43 5.93
N GLY A 215 -2.50 1.98 6.93
CA GLY A 215 -1.07 2.27 7.00
C GLY A 215 -0.27 1.66 5.84
N ASN A 216 -0.64 0.45 5.40
CA ASN A 216 -0.04 -0.18 4.22
C ASN A 216 -0.33 0.61 2.94
N GLU A 217 -1.57 1.11 2.77
CA GLU A 217 -1.94 1.97 1.64
C GLU A 217 -1.13 3.28 1.64
N PHE A 218 -0.88 3.89 2.81
CA PHE A 218 -0.02 5.07 2.89
C PHE A 218 1.41 4.79 2.43
N ILE A 219 2.00 3.66 2.85
CA ILE A 219 3.36 3.25 2.44
C ILE A 219 3.41 2.96 0.93
N ALA A 220 2.36 2.39 0.35
CA ALA A 220 2.25 2.20 -1.08
C ALA A 220 2.16 3.54 -1.81
N MET A 221 1.30 4.45 -1.35
CA MET A 221 1.13 5.80 -1.90
C MET A 221 2.43 6.60 -1.90
N LEU A 222 3.27 6.49 -0.85
CA LEU A 222 4.59 7.13 -0.81
C LEU A 222 5.45 6.78 -2.03
N LYS A 223 5.42 5.54 -2.49
CA LYS A 223 6.16 5.10 -3.68
C LYS A 223 5.48 5.59 -4.97
N ASP A 224 4.16 5.60 -5.00
CA ASP A 224 3.39 6.00 -6.16
C ASP A 224 3.41 7.51 -6.42
N THR A 225 3.89 8.33 -5.45
CA THR A 225 4.19 9.75 -5.70
C THR A 225 5.21 9.94 -6.83
N ALA A 226 6.07 8.96 -7.08
CA ALA A 226 7.02 8.98 -8.20
C ALA A 226 6.34 9.14 -9.57
N MET A 227 5.09 8.67 -9.71
CA MET A 227 4.33 8.81 -10.96
C MET A 227 3.99 10.26 -11.30
N VAL A 228 3.98 11.16 -10.31
CA VAL A 228 3.73 12.59 -10.54
C VAL A 228 4.83 13.22 -11.40
N SER A 229 6.02 12.66 -11.42
CA SER A 229 7.13 13.10 -12.26
C SER A 229 6.80 13.10 -13.77
N PHE A 230 5.88 12.23 -14.19
CA PHE A 230 5.44 12.13 -15.59
C PHE A 230 4.49 13.26 -16.00
N LEU A 231 3.96 14.07 -15.06
CA LEU A 231 3.07 15.18 -15.35
C LEU A 231 3.81 16.49 -15.71
N GLY A 232 5.09 16.44 -16.03
CA GLY A 232 5.86 17.62 -16.44
C GLY A 232 6.24 18.56 -15.29
N VAL A 233 6.53 18.01 -14.13
CA VAL A 233 6.94 18.76 -12.93
C VAL A 233 8.21 19.57 -13.17
N THR A 234 8.20 20.85 -12.78
CA THR A 234 9.38 21.73 -12.82
C THR A 234 10.40 21.38 -11.74
N ALA A 235 11.66 21.84 -11.88
CA ALA A 235 12.69 21.59 -10.88
C ALA A 235 12.32 22.12 -9.49
N ALA A 236 11.59 23.24 -9.41
CA ALA A 236 11.21 23.88 -8.15
C ALA A 236 10.24 23.03 -7.31
N SER A 237 9.35 22.27 -7.96
CA SER A 237 8.34 21.41 -7.31
C SER A 237 8.59 19.92 -7.50
N ALA A 238 9.83 19.55 -7.90
CA ALA A 238 10.21 18.17 -8.18
C ALA A 238 10.29 17.33 -6.89
N GLU A 239 9.57 16.21 -6.90
CA GLU A 239 9.71 15.17 -5.88
C GLU A 239 11.00 14.35 -6.10
N ILE A 240 11.28 13.37 -5.23
CA ILE A 240 12.55 12.63 -5.21
C ILE A 240 12.86 12.00 -6.57
N PHE A 241 11.92 11.29 -7.20
CA PHE A 241 12.14 10.58 -8.47
C PHE A 241 12.40 11.56 -9.62
N ARG A 242 11.66 12.68 -9.68
CA ARG A 242 11.88 13.71 -10.70
C ARG A 242 13.25 14.36 -10.56
N ARG A 243 13.71 14.66 -9.35
CA ARG A 243 15.06 15.18 -9.13
C ARG A 243 16.13 14.19 -9.54
N SER A 244 15.92 12.90 -9.25
CA SER A 244 16.82 11.84 -9.68
C SER A 244 16.92 11.79 -11.22
N GLN A 245 15.78 11.84 -11.93
CA GLN A 245 15.78 11.91 -13.39
C GLN A 245 16.53 13.15 -13.94
N GLN A 246 16.32 14.31 -13.30
CA GLN A 246 16.99 15.55 -13.71
C GLN A 246 18.50 15.45 -13.56
N ALA A 247 19.00 14.97 -12.42
CA ALA A 247 20.43 14.78 -12.17
C ALA A 247 21.02 13.73 -13.13
N GLY A 248 20.36 12.57 -13.27
CA GLY A 248 20.83 11.49 -14.14
C GLY A 248 20.89 11.87 -15.61
N ASN A 249 19.87 12.61 -16.09
CA ASN A 249 19.84 13.07 -17.49
C ASN A 249 20.89 14.16 -17.77
N ALA A 250 21.18 15.03 -16.80
CA ALA A 250 22.18 16.10 -16.99
C ALA A 250 23.60 15.55 -17.18
N ASP A 251 23.94 14.47 -16.48
CA ASP A 251 25.30 13.91 -16.45
C ASP A 251 25.40 12.54 -17.15
N PHE A 252 24.31 12.08 -17.81
CA PHE A 252 24.21 10.74 -18.43
C PHE A 252 24.44 9.59 -17.44
N LYS A 253 24.09 9.80 -16.15
CA LYS A 253 24.24 8.84 -15.04
C LYS A 253 22.89 8.33 -14.56
N ASN A 254 22.04 7.88 -15.50
CA ASN A 254 20.66 7.46 -15.20
C ASN A 254 20.58 6.24 -14.29
N LEU A 255 21.52 5.29 -14.41
CA LEU A 255 21.55 4.09 -13.59
C LEU A 255 21.92 4.42 -12.14
N GLU A 256 22.94 5.24 -11.94
CA GLU A 256 23.35 5.74 -10.64
C GLU A 256 22.22 6.53 -9.98
N ALA A 257 21.56 7.40 -10.74
CA ALA A 257 20.40 8.16 -10.26
C ALA A 257 19.25 7.25 -9.80
N LEU A 258 18.94 6.19 -10.55
CA LEU A 258 17.93 5.19 -10.18
C LEU A 258 18.33 4.41 -8.92
N LEU A 259 19.61 4.08 -8.73
CA LEU A 259 20.09 3.43 -7.51
C LEU A 259 19.95 4.33 -6.30
N VAL A 260 20.31 5.61 -6.42
CA VAL A 260 20.17 6.61 -5.35
C VAL A 260 18.69 6.74 -4.94
N VAL A 261 17.79 6.92 -5.90
CA VAL A 261 16.37 7.09 -5.62
C VAL A 261 15.74 5.82 -5.04
N ALA A 262 16.14 4.64 -5.51
CA ALA A 262 15.69 3.37 -4.95
C ALA A 262 16.10 3.23 -3.47
N GLY A 263 17.35 3.60 -3.14
CA GLY A 263 17.84 3.62 -1.77
C GLY A 263 17.07 4.59 -0.87
N ILE A 264 16.75 5.79 -1.37
CA ILE A 264 15.96 6.79 -0.62
C ILE A 264 14.53 6.29 -0.36
N TYR A 265 13.83 5.75 -1.39
CA TYR A 265 12.50 5.20 -1.19
C TYR A 265 12.49 3.98 -0.26
N TRP A 266 13.51 3.14 -0.33
CA TRP A 266 13.66 2.00 0.57
C TRP A 266 13.85 2.46 2.02
N ALA A 267 14.73 3.43 2.27
CA ALA A 267 14.94 4.01 3.60
C ALA A 267 13.66 4.69 4.12
N LEU A 268 12.99 5.49 3.26
CA LEU A 268 11.72 6.14 3.60
C LEU A 268 10.64 5.13 3.97
N THR A 269 10.48 4.08 3.16
CA THR A 269 9.54 2.99 3.40
C THR A 269 9.86 2.26 4.70
N ALA A 270 11.14 1.99 5.01
CA ALA A 270 11.56 1.34 6.24
C ALA A 270 11.21 2.19 7.48
N VAL A 271 11.41 3.51 7.41
CA VAL A 271 11.05 4.44 8.49
C VAL A 271 9.54 4.41 8.75
N PHE A 272 8.71 4.56 7.70
CA PHE A 272 7.25 4.54 7.86
C PHE A 272 6.73 3.17 8.31
N THR A 273 7.31 2.06 7.82
CA THR A 273 6.99 0.70 8.27
C THR A 273 7.29 0.52 9.76
N PHE A 274 8.39 1.08 10.25
CA PHE A 274 8.71 1.04 11.68
C PHE A 274 7.65 1.75 12.54
N PHE A 275 7.22 2.94 12.14
CA PHE A 275 6.16 3.67 12.85
C PHE A 275 4.81 2.95 12.75
N GLN A 276 4.47 2.41 11.59
CA GLN A 276 3.26 1.63 11.38
C GLN A 276 3.19 0.42 12.30
N ARG A 277 4.25 -0.39 12.38
CA ARG A 277 4.30 -1.55 13.29
C ARG A 277 4.09 -1.17 14.76
N ARG A 278 4.60 -0.01 15.19
CA ARG A 278 4.34 0.51 16.54
C ARG A 278 2.89 0.92 16.73
N LEU A 279 2.29 1.56 15.73
CA LEU A 279 0.87 1.94 15.75
C LEU A 279 -0.01 0.68 15.82
N GLU A 280 0.25 -0.31 14.97
CA GLU A 280 -0.44 -1.59 14.95
C GLU A 280 -0.37 -2.31 16.31
N ALA A 281 0.80 -2.38 16.91
CA ALA A 281 0.98 -2.99 18.23
C ALA A 281 0.13 -2.32 19.31
N ARG A 282 -0.02 -0.97 19.26
CA ARG A 282 -0.86 -0.23 20.21
C ARG A 282 -2.35 -0.45 19.97
N VAL A 283 -2.77 -0.47 18.70
CA VAL A 283 -4.18 -0.62 18.31
C VAL A 283 -4.68 -2.05 18.52
N SER A 284 -3.82 -3.05 18.32
CA SER A 284 -4.14 -4.48 18.50
C SER A 284 -4.04 -4.93 19.98
N ALA A 285 -3.54 -4.09 20.88
CA ALA A 285 -3.44 -4.42 22.28
C ALA A 285 -4.83 -4.74 22.87
N GLY A 286 -5.00 -5.95 23.42
CA GLY A 286 -6.26 -6.42 24.00
C GLY A 286 -7.24 -7.11 23.02
N TYR A 287 -6.89 -7.27 21.74
CA TYR A 287 -7.66 -8.05 20.80
C TYR A 287 -7.08 -9.47 20.68
N VAL A 288 -7.65 -10.42 21.42
CA VAL A 288 -7.34 -11.85 21.27
C VAL A 288 -7.98 -12.33 19.97
N ARG A 289 -7.18 -12.66 18.96
CA ARG A 289 -7.69 -13.34 17.76
C ARG A 289 -8.35 -14.65 18.17
N THR A 290 -9.65 -14.76 18.03
CA THR A 290 -10.46 -15.96 18.36
C THR A 290 -9.95 -17.22 17.63
N SER A 291 -9.20 -17.07 16.54
CA SER A 291 -8.51 -18.17 15.84
C SER A 291 -7.43 -18.86 16.70
N ALA A 292 -6.79 -18.16 17.63
CA ALA A 292 -5.77 -18.76 18.51
C ALA A 292 -6.40 -19.63 19.62
N LEU A 293 -7.66 -19.40 19.95
CA LEU A 293 -8.39 -20.21 20.94
C LEU A 293 -8.93 -21.52 20.35
N ARG A 294 -9.29 -21.55 19.05
CA ARG A 294 -9.74 -22.76 18.37
C ARG A 294 -8.66 -23.82 18.21
N THR A 295 -7.39 -23.46 18.21
CA THR A 295 -6.27 -24.39 18.09
C THR A 295 -5.89 -25.03 19.44
N ARG A 296 -6.49 -24.57 20.56
CA ARG A 296 -6.30 -25.15 21.91
C ARG A 296 -7.43 -26.08 22.35
N GLU A 297 -8.50 -26.17 21.60
CA GLU A 297 -9.45 -27.27 21.82
C GLU A 297 -8.79 -28.56 21.37
N SER A 298 -8.47 -29.39 22.35
CA SER A 298 -7.81 -30.70 22.25
C SER A 298 -8.41 -31.56 21.13
N PRO A 299 -7.58 -32.38 20.47
CA PRO A 299 -8.07 -33.34 19.51
C PRO A 299 -9.11 -34.24 20.21
N VAL A 300 -10.30 -34.31 19.67
CA VAL A 300 -11.30 -35.29 20.08
C VAL A 300 -10.66 -36.68 19.96
N PRO A 301 -10.56 -37.44 21.05
CA PRO A 301 -9.99 -38.79 20.97
C PRO A 301 -10.81 -39.60 19.98
N PRO A 302 -10.17 -40.46 19.16
CA PRO A 302 -10.92 -41.29 18.21
C PRO A 302 -11.89 -42.18 18.95
N PRO A 303 -13.08 -42.48 18.36
CA PRO A 303 -14.06 -43.33 19.00
C PRO A 303 -13.45 -44.69 19.29
N ARG A 304 -13.55 -45.16 20.55
CA ARG A 304 -13.17 -46.52 20.93
C ARG A 304 -13.95 -47.47 20.04
N ARG A 305 -13.22 -48.24 19.24
CA ARG A 305 -13.81 -49.42 18.60
C ARG A 305 -14.15 -50.40 19.74
N GLU A 306 -15.42 -50.47 20.10
CA GLU A 306 -15.92 -51.57 20.89
C GLU A 306 -15.81 -52.82 20.02
N GLY A 307 -15.01 -53.77 20.47
CA GLY A 307 -14.73 -55.01 19.79
C GLY A 307 -15.86 -55.97 19.85
N ALA A 308 -16.01 -56.71 18.76
CA ALA A 308 -16.66 -58.01 18.75
C ALA A 308 -15.66 -59.07 19.21
#